data_866c2285c7edcfc2d6942115a2959c49
#
_entry.id   866c2285c7edcfc2d6942115a2959c49
#
_cell.length_a   1.000
_cell.length_b   1.000
_cell.length_c   1.000
_cell.angle_alpha   90.00
_cell.angle_beta   90.00
_cell.angle_gamma   90.00
#
_symmetry.space_group_name_H-M   'P 1'
#
loop_
_entity.id
_entity.type
_entity.pdbx_description
1 polymer ?
#
loop_
_entity_poly.entity_id
_entity_poly.type
_entity_poly.pdbx_seq_one_letter_code
_entity_poly.pdbx_strand_id
1 'polypeptide(L)'
;MTKPQGKRILALAPHPDDLEIGCGGTLAEHAARGDEVHIFVATLGSAGGQAEVRKAEQTAAANILGIKHIHWGEFSDTRLPEQAQDLMERLEVVMALVNPDTVYVNHDEDTHQDHRTLAQVARSVTRYIANVLSYETPSSIGFEPTAFMNIHDTLGLKLKALEAHASQVDRTHVRLSIVEIALATAHFRGVQGKLSCAEAFLPVRMRL
;
A
#
# COMPACT_ATOMS: atom_id res chain seq x y z
N MET A 1 -32.49 -6.58 10.49
CA MET A 1 -31.09 -6.60 10.91
C MET A 1 -30.31 -5.80 9.85
N THR A 2 -29.84 -4.61 10.17
CA THR A 2 -28.95 -3.83 9.30
C THR A 2 -27.66 -4.61 9.15
N LYS A 3 -27.21 -4.87 7.87
CA LYS A 3 -25.86 -5.38 7.62
C LYS A 3 -24.88 -4.53 8.42
N PRO A 4 -23.90 -5.12 9.14
CA PRO A 4 -22.86 -4.31 9.76
C PRO A 4 -22.24 -3.45 8.67
N GLN A 5 -22.11 -2.16 8.94
CA GLN A 5 -21.47 -1.22 8.04
C GLN A 5 -20.03 -1.72 7.84
N GLY A 6 -19.58 -1.84 6.56
CA GLY A 6 -18.21 -2.27 6.24
C GLY A 6 -17.19 -1.34 6.93
N LYS A 7 -16.01 -1.86 7.20
CA LYS A 7 -14.91 -1.07 7.77
C LYS A 7 -14.42 -0.05 6.74
N ARG A 8 -13.89 1.07 7.22
CA ARG A 8 -13.20 2.06 6.39
C ARG A 8 -11.70 1.80 6.48
N ILE A 9 -11.12 1.53 5.33
CA ILE A 9 -9.71 1.16 5.17
C ILE A 9 -9.02 2.31 4.44
N LEU A 10 -7.86 2.75 4.93
CA LEU A 10 -7.00 3.68 4.22
C LEU A 10 -5.62 3.06 4.06
N ALA A 11 -5.14 2.98 2.82
CA ALA A 11 -3.77 2.55 2.54
C ALA A 11 -2.96 3.72 1.98
N LEU A 12 -1.75 3.90 2.51
CA LEU A 12 -0.85 5.00 2.19
C LEU A 12 0.35 4.47 1.41
N ALA A 13 0.68 5.10 0.27
CA ALA A 13 1.85 4.79 -0.54
C ALA A 13 2.66 6.04 -0.88
N PRO A 14 3.99 5.95 -0.93
CA PRO A 14 4.83 7.01 -1.46
C PRO A 14 4.67 7.19 -2.98
N HIS A 15 4.61 6.07 -3.73
CA HIS A 15 4.56 6.08 -5.20
C HIS A 15 3.44 5.19 -5.74
N PRO A 16 3.02 5.38 -7.00
CA PRO A 16 2.20 4.40 -7.71
C PRO A 16 2.94 3.05 -7.79
N ASP A 17 2.25 1.93 -7.56
CA ASP A 17 2.66 0.52 -7.46
C ASP A 17 3.00 -0.01 -6.05
N ASP A 18 3.44 0.81 -5.11
CA ASP A 18 3.83 0.36 -3.76
C ASP A 18 2.71 -0.38 -3.00
N LEU A 19 1.45 0.04 -3.18
CA LEU A 19 0.29 -0.61 -2.56
C LEU A 19 0.03 -2.00 -3.16
N GLU A 20 0.12 -2.10 -4.46
CA GLU A 20 -0.07 -3.35 -5.18
C GLU A 20 1.01 -4.35 -4.79
N ILE A 21 2.26 -3.88 -4.61
CA ILE A 21 3.39 -4.68 -4.15
C ILE A 21 3.16 -5.16 -2.71
N GLY A 22 2.87 -4.23 -1.80
CA GLY A 22 2.88 -4.51 -0.36
C GLY A 22 1.60 -5.12 0.20
N CYS A 23 0.43 -4.63 -0.26
CA CYS A 23 -0.85 -5.00 0.33
C CYS A 23 -2.04 -5.12 -0.67
N GLY A 24 -1.77 -5.20 -1.98
CA GLY A 24 -2.81 -5.22 -3.02
C GLY A 24 -3.82 -6.36 -2.86
N GLY A 25 -3.37 -7.57 -2.51
CA GLY A 25 -4.25 -8.71 -2.25
C GLY A 25 -5.14 -8.48 -1.03
N THR A 26 -4.60 -7.90 0.04
CA THR A 26 -5.33 -7.53 1.26
C THR A 26 -6.39 -6.46 0.97
N LEU A 27 -6.05 -5.45 0.16
CA LEU A 27 -7.01 -4.41 -0.22
C LEU A 27 -8.16 -4.97 -1.07
N ALA A 28 -7.86 -5.91 -1.98
CA ALA A 28 -8.88 -6.61 -2.74
C ALA A 28 -9.79 -7.48 -1.85
N GLU A 29 -9.23 -8.14 -0.81
CA GLU A 29 -10.01 -8.86 0.20
C GLU A 29 -10.97 -7.93 0.96
N HIS A 30 -10.50 -6.75 1.37
CA HIS A 30 -11.36 -5.74 1.99
C HIS A 30 -12.50 -5.31 1.06
N ALA A 31 -12.18 -4.98 -0.19
CA ALA A 31 -13.19 -4.60 -1.19
C ALA A 31 -14.21 -5.71 -1.44
N ALA A 32 -13.77 -6.97 -1.54
CA ALA A 32 -14.65 -8.13 -1.73
C ALA A 32 -15.59 -8.37 -0.53
N ARG A 33 -15.15 -8.06 0.70
CA ARG A 33 -15.97 -8.12 1.92
C ARG A 33 -16.99 -7.00 2.05
N GLY A 34 -16.87 -5.97 1.20
CA GLY A 34 -17.73 -4.79 1.21
C GLY A 34 -17.25 -3.69 2.17
N ASP A 35 -15.98 -3.71 2.54
CA ASP A 35 -15.32 -2.61 3.22
C ASP A 35 -15.13 -1.43 2.25
N GLU A 36 -15.15 -0.21 2.78
CA GLU A 36 -14.88 0.99 2.02
C GLU A 36 -13.36 1.24 1.98
N VAL A 37 -12.75 1.00 0.82
CA VAL A 37 -11.30 1.08 0.65
C VAL A 37 -10.92 2.40 -0.02
N HIS A 38 -10.07 3.17 0.66
CA HIS A 38 -9.42 4.37 0.18
C HIS A 38 -7.92 4.16 0.07
N ILE A 39 -7.30 4.76 -0.95
CA ILE A 39 -5.85 4.83 -1.07
C ILE A 39 -5.39 6.29 -1.14
N PHE A 40 -4.23 6.57 -0.55
CA PHE A 40 -3.51 7.83 -0.71
C PHE A 40 -2.15 7.52 -1.34
N VAL A 41 -1.86 8.20 -2.45
CA VAL A 41 -0.58 8.10 -3.15
C VAL A 41 0.10 9.47 -3.08
N ALA A 42 1.25 9.54 -2.40
CA ALA A 42 1.89 10.80 -2.05
C ALA A 42 2.45 11.52 -3.27
N THR A 43 3.13 10.80 -4.17
CA THR A 43 3.73 11.36 -5.40
C THR A 43 3.14 10.71 -6.65
N LEU A 44 3.42 11.27 -7.81
CA LEU A 44 3.08 10.64 -9.10
C LEU A 44 4.22 9.78 -9.66
N GLY A 45 5.31 9.58 -8.91
CA GLY A 45 6.44 8.74 -9.32
C GLY A 45 7.19 9.25 -10.54
N SER A 46 7.30 10.57 -10.70
CA SER A 46 7.81 11.21 -11.92
C SER A 46 9.31 10.97 -12.18
N ALA A 47 10.09 10.61 -11.18
CA ALA A 47 11.48 10.18 -11.35
C ALA A 47 11.56 8.78 -12.00
N GLY A 48 10.52 7.95 -11.85
CA GLY A 48 10.40 6.62 -12.44
C GLY A 48 9.73 6.59 -13.81
N GLY A 49 9.16 7.70 -14.32
CA GLY A 49 8.44 7.71 -15.60
C GLY A 49 7.60 8.97 -15.79
N GLN A 50 6.76 8.98 -16.81
CA GLN A 50 5.84 10.09 -17.04
C GLN A 50 4.72 10.07 -15.99
N ALA A 51 4.54 11.17 -15.26
CA ALA A 51 3.58 11.29 -14.16
C ALA A 51 2.14 10.90 -14.57
N GLU A 52 1.68 11.39 -15.72
CA GLU A 52 0.33 11.11 -16.22
C GLU A 52 0.14 9.64 -16.59
N VAL A 53 1.17 8.98 -17.12
CA VAL A 53 1.14 7.53 -17.40
C VAL A 53 1.01 6.77 -16.09
N ARG A 54 1.87 7.05 -15.11
CA ARG A 54 1.86 6.37 -13.81
C ARG A 54 0.54 6.62 -13.04
N LYS A 55 -0.01 7.81 -13.15
CA LYS A 55 -1.33 8.14 -12.56
C LYS A 55 -2.45 7.32 -13.21
N ALA A 56 -2.43 7.17 -14.54
CA ALA A 56 -3.40 6.34 -15.24
C ALA A 56 -3.26 4.85 -14.90
N GLU A 57 -2.02 4.34 -14.82
CA GLU A 57 -1.71 2.96 -14.42
C GLU A 57 -2.20 2.67 -13.00
N GLN A 58 -1.93 3.55 -12.03
CA GLN A 58 -2.43 3.42 -10.65
C GLN A 58 -3.96 3.42 -10.60
N THR A 59 -4.61 4.24 -11.41
CA THR A 59 -6.07 4.26 -11.48
C THR A 59 -6.62 2.94 -12.03
N ALA A 60 -5.97 2.38 -13.06
CA ALA A 60 -6.33 1.08 -13.60
C ALA A 60 -6.12 -0.06 -12.58
N ALA A 61 -4.98 -0.05 -11.87
CA ALA A 61 -4.67 -1.02 -10.82
C ALA A 61 -5.70 -0.97 -9.68
N ALA A 62 -6.03 0.23 -9.19
CA ALA A 62 -7.05 0.43 -8.16
C ALA A 62 -8.43 -0.16 -8.59
N ASN A 63 -8.84 0.07 -9.84
CA ASN A 63 -10.08 -0.50 -10.36
C ASN A 63 -10.06 -2.04 -10.40
N ILE A 64 -8.94 -2.66 -10.75
CA ILE A 64 -8.77 -4.12 -10.74
C ILE A 64 -8.94 -4.67 -9.31
N LEU A 65 -8.42 -3.97 -8.31
CA LEU A 65 -8.53 -4.34 -6.89
C LEU A 65 -9.90 -4.02 -6.28
N GLY A 66 -10.82 -3.38 -7.05
CA GLY A 66 -12.13 -2.96 -6.56
C GLY A 66 -12.12 -1.68 -5.71
N ILE A 67 -11.04 -0.92 -5.75
CA ILE A 67 -10.86 0.33 -5.00
C ILE A 67 -11.44 1.50 -5.80
N LYS A 68 -12.29 2.30 -5.14
CA LYS A 68 -13.02 3.40 -5.79
C LYS A 68 -12.51 4.79 -5.42
N HIS A 69 -11.77 4.90 -4.32
CA HIS A 69 -11.38 6.18 -3.74
C HIS A 69 -9.86 6.34 -3.75
N ILE A 70 -9.36 7.23 -4.61
CA ILE A 70 -7.94 7.56 -4.72
C ILE A 70 -7.75 9.02 -4.31
N HIS A 71 -6.89 9.24 -3.32
CA HIS A 71 -6.46 10.55 -2.88
C HIS A 71 -5.02 10.78 -3.35
N TRP A 72 -4.83 11.82 -4.15
CA TRP A 72 -3.52 12.19 -4.66
C TRP A 72 -2.88 13.27 -3.79
N GLY A 73 -1.63 13.04 -3.38
CA GLY A 73 -0.83 14.02 -2.68
C GLY A 73 -0.23 15.06 -3.64
N GLU A 74 0.21 14.58 -4.80
CA GLU A 74 0.87 15.35 -5.86
C GLU A 74 2.16 16.06 -5.38
N PHE A 75 2.82 15.47 -4.36
CA PHE A 75 4.13 15.91 -3.89
C PHE A 75 5.22 15.58 -4.90
N SER A 76 6.34 16.31 -4.80
CA SER A 76 7.50 16.09 -5.66
C SER A 76 8.15 14.75 -5.35
N ASP A 77 8.23 13.88 -6.36
CA ASP A 77 8.87 12.57 -6.26
C ASP A 77 10.35 12.70 -5.87
N THR A 78 10.83 11.79 -5.03
CA THR A 78 12.16 11.76 -4.40
C THR A 78 12.45 12.90 -3.40
N ARG A 79 11.46 13.77 -3.11
CA ARG A 79 11.65 14.97 -2.28
C ARG A 79 10.68 15.07 -1.10
N LEU A 80 10.02 13.98 -0.72
CA LEU A 80 9.14 13.99 0.46
C LEU A 80 9.84 14.45 1.77
N PRO A 81 11.15 14.15 1.99
CA PRO A 81 11.84 14.69 3.18
C PRO A 81 11.79 16.21 3.30
N GLU A 82 11.80 16.92 2.18
CA GLU A 82 11.74 18.40 2.15
C GLU A 82 10.31 18.94 2.34
N GLN A 83 9.31 18.07 2.16
CA GLN A 83 7.87 18.39 2.17
C GLN A 83 7.13 17.69 3.33
N ALA A 84 7.84 17.21 4.35
CA ALA A 84 7.28 16.38 5.41
C ALA A 84 6.15 17.09 6.20
N GLN A 85 6.25 18.39 6.42
CA GLN A 85 5.21 19.17 7.12
C GLN A 85 3.95 19.28 6.26
N ASP A 86 4.07 19.62 4.99
CA ASP A 86 2.95 19.72 4.06
C ASP A 86 2.26 18.35 3.86
N LEU A 87 3.07 17.28 3.80
CA LEU A 87 2.58 15.90 3.74
C LEU A 87 1.77 15.55 4.99
N MET A 88 2.22 15.97 6.19
CA MET A 88 1.49 15.76 7.44
C MET A 88 0.12 16.46 7.40
N GLU A 89 0.08 17.72 7.03
CA GLU A 89 -1.15 18.50 6.92
C GLU A 89 -2.13 17.89 5.90
N ARG A 90 -1.61 17.45 4.75
CA ARG A 90 -2.40 16.78 3.73
C ARG A 90 -2.98 15.45 4.23
N LEU A 91 -2.19 14.66 4.93
CA LEU A 91 -2.65 13.39 5.50
C LEU A 91 -3.66 13.59 6.62
N GLU A 92 -3.53 14.62 7.47
CA GLU A 92 -4.54 14.95 8.48
C GLU A 92 -5.90 15.27 7.84
N VAL A 93 -5.91 15.98 6.71
CA VAL A 93 -7.16 16.24 5.94
C VAL A 93 -7.76 14.93 5.43
N VAL A 94 -6.95 14.03 4.85
CA VAL A 94 -7.43 12.74 4.36
C VAL A 94 -7.93 11.85 5.51
N MET A 95 -7.20 11.82 6.64
CA MET A 95 -7.62 11.09 7.85
C MET A 95 -8.97 11.59 8.37
N ALA A 96 -9.18 12.90 8.41
CA ALA A 96 -10.46 13.48 8.85
C ALA A 96 -11.61 13.15 7.88
N LEU A 97 -11.34 13.17 6.57
CA LEU A 97 -12.31 12.84 5.53
C LEU A 97 -12.73 11.37 5.58
N VAL A 98 -11.76 10.45 5.65
CA VAL A 98 -12.00 8.99 5.60
C VAL A 98 -12.42 8.47 6.97
N ASN A 99 -11.85 9.00 8.06
CA ASN A 99 -12.01 8.51 9.43
C ASN A 99 -11.82 6.97 9.50
N PRO A 100 -10.63 6.45 9.15
CA PRO A 100 -10.41 5.03 8.92
C PRO A 100 -10.41 4.20 10.20
N ASP A 101 -10.91 2.97 10.11
CA ASP A 101 -10.83 1.96 11.18
C ASP A 101 -9.47 1.23 11.17
N THR A 102 -8.87 1.13 9.97
CA THR A 102 -7.56 0.51 9.75
C THR A 102 -6.75 1.30 8.74
N VAL A 103 -5.47 1.48 9.03
CA VAL A 103 -4.50 2.12 8.11
C VAL A 103 -3.40 1.12 7.77
N TYR A 104 -3.10 1.00 6.48
CA TYR A 104 -1.91 0.33 5.95
C TYR A 104 -0.91 1.37 5.48
N VAL A 105 0.37 1.19 5.79
CA VAL A 105 1.46 2.08 5.40
C VAL A 105 2.71 1.26 5.11
N ASN A 106 3.59 1.74 4.26
CA ASN A 106 4.88 1.08 4.03
C ASN A 106 5.73 1.02 5.32
N HIS A 107 6.64 0.04 5.38
CA HIS A 107 7.59 -0.08 6.48
C HIS A 107 8.49 1.17 6.59
N ASP A 108 8.87 1.51 7.81
CA ASP A 108 9.63 2.74 8.10
C ASP A 108 11.15 2.59 7.90
N GLU A 109 11.68 1.38 7.98
CA GLU A 109 13.06 1.11 7.59
C GLU A 109 13.10 0.67 6.12
N ASP A 110 13.56 1.59 5.27
CA ASP A 110 13.59 1.41 3.82
C ASP A 110 14.79 2.14 3.22
N THR A 111 15.31 1.66 2.09
CA THR A 111 16.40 2.34 1.38
C THR A 111 15.93 3.63 0.72
N HIS A 112 14.64 3.74 0.37
CA HIS A 112 14.07 4.91 -0.28
C HIS A 112 13.66 5.99 0.73
N GLN A 113 14.16 7.22 0.56
CA GLN A 113 13.89 8.34 1.47
C GLN A 113 12.40 8.72 1.56
N ASP A 114 11.64 8.62 0.46
CA ASP A 114 10.22 8.94 0.46
C ASP A 114 9.41 7.91 1.27
N HIS A 115 9.80 6.63 1.21
CA HIS A 115 9.20 5.57 2.03
C HIS A 115 9.39 5.86 3.52
N ARG A 116 10.63 6.17 3.93
CA ARG A 116 10.92 6.53 5.32
C ARG A 116 10.11 7.74 5.78
N THR A 117 10.04 8.77 4.93
CA THR A 117 9.33 10.01 5.27
C THR A 117 7.84 9.79 5.43
N LEU A 118 7.19 9.11 4.47
CA LEU A 118 5.76 8.80 4.55
C LEU A 118 5.46 7.98 5.81
N ALA A 119 6.23 6.93 6.08
CA ALA A 119 6.04 6.11 7.27
C ALA A 119 6.19 6.89 8.58
N GLN A 120 7.19 7.78 8.68
CA GLN A 120 7.39 8.64 9.85
C GLN A 120 6.23 9.61 10.06
N VAL A 121 5.77 10.27 9.00
CA VAL A 121 4.62 11.18 9.04
C VAL A 121 3.35 10.40 9.41
N ALA A 122 3.14 9.22 8.81
CA ALA A 122 1.99 8.37 9.08
C ALA A 122 1.90 7.97 10.57
N ARG A 123 3.03 7.69 11.24
CA ARG A 123 3.03 7.42 12.69
C ARG A 123 2.41 8.55 13.51
N SER A 124 2.66 9.79 13.11
CA SER A 124 2.12 10.98 13.80
C SER A 124 0.62 11.13 13.54
N VAL A 125 0.19 11.07 12.29
CA VAL A 125 -1.22 11.30 11.93
C VAL A 125 -2.14 10.14 12.32
N THR A 126 -1.59 8.93 12.48
CA THR A 126 -2.37 7.74 12.89
C THR A 126 -2.36 7.48 14.39
N ARG A 127 -1.88 8.41 15.22
CA ARG A 127 -1.70 8.22 16.68
C ARG A 127 -2.97 7.80 17.42
N TYR A 128 -4.15 8.09 16.88
CA TYR A 128 -5.46 7.74 17.47
C TYR A 128 -6.19 6.62 16.73
N ILE A 129 -5.62 6.09 15.65
CA ILE A 129 -6.23 4.98 14.88
C ILE A 129 -5.97 3.65 15.60
N ALA A 130 -7.02 2.83 15.71
CA ALA A 130 -6.96 1.59 16.46
C ALA A 130 -6.06 0.52 15.82
N ASN A 131 -6.09 0.44 14.48
CA ASN A 131 -5.33 -0.56 13.73
C ASN A 131 -4.45 0.13 12.69
N VAL A 132 -3.14 -0.02 12.83
CA VAL A 132 -2.13 0.51 11.92
C VAL A 132 -1.12 -0.61 11.66
N LEU A 133 -0.99 -1.00 10.40
CA LEU A 133 -0.15 -2.12 9.97
C LEU A 133 0.83 -1.64 8.90
N SER A 134 2.11 -1.99 9.07
CA SER A 134 3.13 -1.72 8.06
C SER A 134 3.25 -2.90 7.10
N TYR A 135 3.31 -2.62 5.80
CA TYR A 135 3.59 -3.57 4.75
C TYR A 135 5.03 -3.42 4.22
N GLU A 136 5.58 -4.47 3.64
CA GLU A 136 6.90 -4.46 3.01
C GLU A 136 6.86 -4.07 1.53
N THR A 137 7.97 -3.50 1.07
CA THR A 137 8.31 -3.34 -0.35
C THR A 137 9.68 -4.02 -0.60
N PRO A 138 10.12 -4.20 -1.86
CA PRO A 138 11.43 -4.81 -2.13
C PRO A 138 12.62 -4.03 -1.57
N SER A 139 12.42 -2.75 -1.24
CA SER A 139 13.45 -1.87 -0.65
C SER A 139 13.46 -1.83 0.87
N SER A 140 12.49 -2.49 1.53
CA SER A 140 12.38 -2.54 2.99
C SER A 140 13.55 -3.28 3.63
N ILE A 141 14.02 -2.78 4.77
CA ILE A 141 15.13 -3.34 5.56
C ILE A 141 14.57 -3.84 6.89
N GLY A 142 15.06 -4.99 7.38
CA GLY A 142 14.73 -5.48 8.73
C GLY A 142 13.24 -5.76 8.95
N PHE A 143 12.48 -6.06 7.91
CA PHE A 143 11.05 -6.33 8.03
C PHE A 143 10.78 -7.70 8.66
N GLU A 144 10.30 -7.68 9.90
CA GLU A 144 9.99 -8.90 10.69
C GLU A 144 8.47 -8.98 10.96
N PRO A 145 7.67 -9.44 10.00
CA PRO A 145 6.22 -9.45 10.13
C PRO A 145 5.73 -10.47 11.16
N THR A 146 4.64 -10.11 11.84
CA THR A 146 3.98 -10.96 12.83
C THR A 146 2.49 -11.19 12.54
N ALA A 147 1.94 -10.52 11.52
CA ALA A 147 0.57 -10.69 11.06
C ALA A 147 0.58 -11.08 9.58
N PHE A 148 -0.32 -12.01 9.20
CA PHE A 148 -0.39 -12.56 7.86
C PHE A 148 -1.85 -12.56 7.38
N MET A 149 -2.08 -11.97 6.21
CA MET A 149 -3.37 -12.00 5.53
C MET A 149 -3.34 -13.06 4.44
N ASN A 150 -4.26 -14.02 4.51
CA ASN A 150 -4.46 -14.96 3.42
C ASN A 150 -5.01 -14.23 2.19
N ILE A 151 -4.28 -14.28 1.08
CA ILE A 151 -4.66 -13.65 -0.19
C ILE A 151 -4.89 -14.68 -1.30
N HIS A 152 -5.18 -15.93 -0.94
CA HIS A 152 -5.35 -17.01 -1.93
C HIS A 152 -6.36 -16.64 -3.03
N ASP A 153 -7.50 -16.10 -2.63
CA ASP A 153 -8.57 -15.76 -3.55
C ASP A 153 -8.34 -14.45 -4.32
N THR A 154 -7.45 -13.59 -3.81
CA THR A 154 -7.15 -12.26 -4.38
C THR A 154 -5.75 -12.13 -4.98
N LEU A 155 -4.91 -13.17 -4.89
CA LEU A 155 -3.56 -13.16 -5.48
C LEU A 155 -3.60 -12.84 -6.97
N GLY A 156 -4.54 -13.44 -7.72
CA GLY A 156 -4.70 -13.16 -9.14
C GLY A 156 -5.06 -11.71 -9.46
N LEU A 157 -5.84 -11.04 -8.59
CA LEU A 157 -6.15 -9.61 -8.73
C LEU A 157 -4.93 -8.74 -8.44
N LYS A 158 -4.16 -9.07 -7.38
CA LYS A 158 -2.89 -8.41 -7.06
C LYS A 158 -1.92 -8.43 -8.24
N LEU A 159 -1.69 -9.60 -8.85
CA LEU A 159 -0.77 -9.74 -9.97
C LEU A 159 -1.24 -8.96 -11.20
N LYS A 160 -2.54 -9.01 -11.54
CA LYS A 160 -3.13 -8.20 -12.61
C LYS A 160 -3.02 -6.69 -12.35
N ALA A 161 -3.19 -6.27 -11.10
CA ALA A 161 -3.02 -4.87 -10.73
C ALA A 161 -1.57 -4.40 -10.91
N LEU A 162 -0.58 -5.25 -10.59
CA LEU A 162 0.83 -4.99 -10.87
C LEU A 162 1.14 -4.94 -12.37
N GLU A 163 0.54 -5.82 -13.18
CA GLU A 163 0.66 -5.80 -14.64
C GLU A 163 0.10 -4.51 -15.24
N ALA A 164 -0.88 -3.87 -14.61
CA ALA A 164 -1.43 -2.60 -15.05
C ALA A 164 -0.43 -1.43 -14.93
N HIS A 165 0.60 -1.56 -14.07
CA HIS A 165 1.75 -0.65 -14.02
C HIS A 165 2.78 -0.97 -15.11
N ALA A 166 2.32 -1.07 -16.36
CA ALA A 166 3.11 -1.54 -17.51
C ALA A 166 4.44 -0.82 -17.69
N SER A 167 4.50 0.48 -17.35
CA SER A 167 5.74 1.26 -17.42
C SER A 167 6.78 0.85 -16.36
N GLN A 168 6.39 0.06 -15.35
CA GLN A 168 7.24 -0.33 -14.20
C GLN A 168 7.53 -1.82 -14.13
N VAL A 169 6.76 -2.70 -14.80
CA VAL A 169 6.84 -4.17 -14.66
C VAL A 169 8.27 -4.69 -14.75
N ASP A 170 9.06 -4.23 -15.74
CA ASP A 170 10.41 -4.70 -15.99
C ASP A 170 11.51 -3.72 -15.53
N ARG A 171 11.13 -2.67 -14.76
CA ARG A 171 12.11 -1.67 -14.25
C ARG A 171 12.80 -2.08 -12.96
N THR A 172 12.82 -3.34 -12.66
CA THR A 172 13.62 -3.88 -11.56
C THR A 172 15.11 -3.93 -11.96
N HIS A 173 16.02 -3.77 -11.01
CA HIS A 173 17.46 -3.91 -11.24
C HIS A 173 17.93 -5.37 -11.19
N VAL A 174 16.99 -6.32 -11.15
CA VAL A 174 17.21 -7.76 -11.17
C VAL A 174 16.55 -8.38 -12.40
N ARG A 175 16.87 -9.63 -12.74
CA ARG A 175 16.28 -10.32 -13.90
C ARG A 175 14.91 -10.95 -13.58
N LEU A 176 14.10 -10.28 -12.78
CA LEU A 176 12.74 -10.65 -12.44
C LEU A 176 11.85 -9.43 -12.60
N SER A 177 10.68 -9.59 -13.15
CA SER A 177 9.65 -8.56 -13.15
C SER A 177 9.11 -8.30 -11.72
N ILE A 178 8.51 -7.15 -11.50
CA ILE A 178 7.87 -6.88 -10.20
C ILE A 178 6.75 -7.88 -9.88
N VAL A 179 6.09 -8.41 -10.90
CA VAL A 179 5.05 -9.44 -10.77
C VAL A 179 5.64 -10.75 -10.22
N GLU A 180 6.79 -11.19 -10.75
CA GLU A 180 7.50 -12.39 -10.27
C GLU A 180 8.01 -12.19 -8.84
N ILE A 181 8.53 -11.00 -8.52
CA ILE A 181 8.96 -10.66 -7.16
C ILE A 181 7.78 -10.72 -6.19
N ALA A 182 6.64 -10.10 -6.53
CA ALA A 182 5.44 -10.11 -5.70
C ALA A 182 4.88 -11.53 -5.49
N LEU A 183 4.88 -12.36 -6.53
CA LEU A 183 4.47 -13.76 -6.44
C LEU A 183 5.37 -14.58 -5.51
N ALA A 184 6.69 -14.43 -5.67
CA ALA A 184 7.67 -15.11 -4.82
C ALA A 184 7.53 -14.69 -3.35
N THR A 185 7.36 -13.39 -3.09
CA THR A 185 7.13 -12.85 -1.74
C THR A 185 5.83 -13.40 -1.14
N ALA A 186 4.73 -13.41 -1.89
CA ALA A 186 3.44 -13.93 -1.41
C ALA A 186 3.53 -15.41 -1.00
N HIS A 187 4.24 -16.25 -1.75
CA HIS A 187 4.47 -17.65 -1.37
C HIS A 187 5.40 -17.78 -0.16
N PHE A 188 6.48 -17.02 -0.11
CA PHE A 188 7.40 -17.03 1.03
C PHE A 188 6.68 -16.63 2.33
N ARG A 189 5.91 -15.54 2.31
CA ARG A 189 5.10 -15.09 3.44
C ARG A 189 3.97 -16.05 3.77
N GLY A 190 3.41 -16.72 2.76
CA GLY A 190 2.47 -17.81 2.94
C GLY A 190 3.05 -18.93 3.80
N VAL A 191 4.25 -19.42 3.47
CA VAL A 191 4.95 -20.46 4.26
C VAL A 191 5.14 -20.03 5.71
N GLN A 192 5.53 -18.79 5.97
CA GLN A 192 5.70 -18.25 7.32
C GLN A 192 4.36 -18.20 8.07
N GLY A 193 3.29 -17.76 7.42
CA GLY A 193 1.93 -17.67 7.97
C GLY A 193 1.17 -19.00 8.01
N LYS A 194 1.76 -20.14 7.54
CA LYS A 194 1.10 -21.43 7.36
C LYS A 194 -0.10 -21.39 6.40
N LEU A 195 0.06 -20.64 5.32
CA LEU A 195 -0.90 -20.39 4.26
C LEU A 195 -0.26 -20.77 2.91
N SER A 196 -1.07 -20.93 1.86
CA SER A 196 -0.54 -21.14 0.50
C SER A 196 0.12 -19.89 -0.07
N CYS A 197 -0.44 -18.73 0.21
CA CYS A 197 0.11 -17.41 -0.08
C CYS A 197 -0.45 -16.39 0.90
N ALA A 198 0.35 -15.39 1.21
CA ALA A 198 -0.04 -14.33 2.13
C ALA A 198 0.66 -13.01 1.80
N GLU A 199 0.05 -11.93 2.23
CA GLU A 199 0.73 -10.68 2.51
C GLU A 199 1.03 -10.60 4.01
N ALA A 200 2.17 -9.99 4.34
CA ALA A 200 2.66 -9.97 5.70
C ALA A 200 2.75 -8.53 6.21
N PHE A 201 2.48 -8.37 7.50
CA PHE A 201 2.40 -7.07 8.15
C PHE A 201 3.15 -7.06 9.48
N LEU A 202 3.71 -5.90 9.77
CA LEU A 202 4.22 -5.56 11.10
C LEU A 202 3.22 -4.61 11.76
N PRO A 203 2.46 -5.03 12.79
CA PRO A 203 1.53 -4.16 13.46
C PRO A 203 2.27 -3.04 14.22
N VAL A 204 2.03 -1.78 13.83
CA VAL A 204 2.41 -0.61 14.63
C VAL A 204 1.46 -0.50 15.83
N ARG A 205 0.19 -0.80 15.61
CA ARG A 205 -0.85 -0.95 16.60
C ARG A 205 -1.94 -1.86 16.05
N MET A 206 -2.44 -2.77 16.87
CA MET A 206 -3.58 -3.61 16.54
C MET A 206 -4.42 -3.86 17.80
N ARG A 207 -5.69 -3.53 17.70
CA ARG A 207 -6.68 -3.83 18.75
C ARG A 207 -7.48 -5.05 18.32
N LEU A 208 -7.43 -6.09 19.15
CA LEU A 208 -8.16 -7.35 18.97
C LEU A 208 -9.63 -7.24 19.36
#